data_e451e9b8b61deec0db0d02baea0125fe
#
_entry.id   e451e9b8b61deec0db0d02baea0125fe
#
_cell.length_a   1.000
_cell.length_b   1.000
_cell.length_c   1.000
_cell.angle_alpha   90.00
_cell.angle_beta   90.00
_cell.angle_gamma   90.00
#
_symmetry.space_group_name_H-M   'P 1'
#
loop_
_entity.id
_entity.type
_entity.pdbx_description
1 polymer ?
#
loop_
_entity_poly.entity_id
_entity_poly.type
_entity_poly.pdbx_seq_one_letter_code
_entity_poly.pdbx_strand_id
1 'polypeptide(L)'
;MKKKSYGLFLIPISLIALILILRNQSKETYEYNSKAIYVYNLTDDKKVNGVNEKEKLPMASLTKIMTVLLACQQVDDLSTIAQVDIVSYQRLVEENASMAGFFGGEMTTYRDLLYGAMLPSGGEAADSIAINISGSVLSFVTLMNEKAEELALSNTHFQNADGMDAIGHYSSAEDMGKLLKYALEDGNFRTIFTKKDFLTSHTSDHPEGLYFKSTVFSKLEDYDQDGFEIIGGKSGTTDKAGLCWATLASKNGKEYIIVVMGAPYEDINNPDDGHIRDTLDILERL
;
A
#
# COMPACT_ATOMS: atom_id res chain seq x y z
N MET A 1 43.57 53.23 37.75
CA MET A 1 42.48 53.13 36.75
C MET A 1 42.90 52.08 35.71
N LYS A 2 42.28 50.88 35.72
CA LYS A 2 42.57 49.81 34.71
C LYS A 2 41.55 49.94 33.59
N LYS A 3 42.01 50.24 32.38
CA LYS A 3 41.18 50.23 31.17
C LYS A 3 40.86 48.77 30.77
N LYS A 4 39.56 48.39 30.76
CA LYS A 4 39.07 47.15 30.19
C LYS A 4 39.01 47.32 28.66
N SER A 5 39.82 46.53 27.93
CA SER A 5 39.75 46.43 26.47
C SER A 5 38.67 45.41 26.14
N TYR A 6 37.64 45.82 25.41
CA TYR A 6 36.63 44.94 24.82
C TYR A 6 37.15 44.53 23.43
N GLY A 7 37.66 43.34 23.28
CA GLY A 7 37.98 42.78 21.96
C GLY A 7 36.71 42.49 21.19
N LEU A 8 36.45 43.25 20.15
CA LEU A 8 35.37 42.98 19.20
C LEU A 8 35.82 41.83 18.27
N PHE A 9 35.24 40.64 18.46
CA PHE A 9 35.45 39.51 17.54
C PHE A 9 34.67 39.79 16.25
N LEU A 10 35.38 40.28 15.22
CA LEU A 10 34.84 40.36 13.85
C LEU A 10 34.84 38.96 13.27
N ILE A 11 33.66 38.36 13.18
CA ILE A 11 33.49 37.12 12.39
C ILE A 11 33.72 37.52 10.94
N PRO A 12 34.66 36.88 10.21
CA PRO A 12 34.98 37.22 8.83
C PRO A 12 33.72 37.04 7.96
N ILE A 13 33.43 38.04 7.15
CA ILE A 13 32.28 38.08 6.20
C ILE A 13 32.27 36.85 5.29
N SER A 14 33.44 36.26 5.00
CA SER A 14 33.61 35.01 4.25
C SER A 14 32.97 33.79 4.94
N LEU A 15 32.95 33.74 6.27
CA LEU A 15 32.34 32.64 7.01
C LEU A 15 30.78 32.73 7.01
N ILE A 16 30.27 33.96 7.06
CA ILE A 16 28.82 34.22 6.94
C ILE A 16 28.35 33.91 5.52
N ALA A 17 29.11 34.30 4.50
CA ALA A 17 28.81 33.97 3.12
C ALA A 17 28.87 32.45 2.85
N LEU A 18 29.81 31.72 3.45
CA LEU A 18 29.93 30.26 3.34
C LEU A 18 28.73 29.57 4.04
N ILE A 19 28.29 30.07 5.20
CA ILE A 19 27.12 29.54 5.92
C ILE A 19 25.82 29.85 5.14
N LEU A 20 25.74 30.98 4.46
CA LEU A 20 24.60 31.33 3.60
C LEU A 20 24.60 30.50 2.30
N ILE A 21 25.77 30.21 1.72
CA ILE A 21 25.92 29.34 0.55
C ILE A 21 25.57 27.88 0.93
N LEU A 22 25.99 27.41 2.10
CA LEU A 22 25.64 26.07 2.59
C LEU A 22 24.16 25.96 3.03
N ARG A 23 23.51 27.07 3.39
CA ARG A 23 22.06 27.12 3.62
C ARG A 23 21.24 27.24 2.34
N ASN A 24 21.84 27.72 1.28
CA ASN A 24 21.23 27.89 -0.03
C ASN A 24 21.65 26.80 -1.01
N GLN A 25 22.07 25.62 -0.53
CA GLN A 25 21.87 24.40 -1.30
C GLN A 25 20.35 24.30 -1.48
N SER A 26 19.88 24.73 -2.63
CA SER A 26 18.53 24.55 -3.11
C SER A 26 18.16 23.10 -2.75
N LYS A 27 17.16 22.93 -1.87
CA LYS A 27 16.39 21.69 -1.89
C LYS A 27 15.92 21.63 -3.32
N GLU A 28 16.52 20.76 -4.12
CA GLU A 28 15.92 20.37 -5.38
C GLU A 28 14.49 19.96 -5.00
N THR A 29 13.53 20.79 -5.36
CA THR A 29 12.12 20.47 -5.21
C THR A 29 11.85 19.42 -6.26
N TYR A 30 11.97 18.16 -5.85
CA TYR A 30 11.59 17.05 -6.70
C TYR A 30 10.07 17.12 -6.90
N GLU A 31 9.65 17.19 -8.15
CA GLU A 31 8.24 17.22 -8.52
C GLU A 31 7.79 15.77 -8.71
N TYR A 32 7.04 15.27 -7.73
CA TYR A 32 6.47 13.92 -7.78
C TYR A 32 5.25 13.88 -8.69
N ASN A 33 5.02 12.72 -9.31
CA ASN A 33 3.82 12.44 -10.09
C ASN A 33 2.62 12.18 -9.17
N SER A 34 2.85 11.57 -8.03
CA SER A 34 1.81 11.22 -7.05
C SER A 34 1.35 12.43 -6.25
N LYS A 35 0.04 12.55 -6.01
CA LYS A 35 -0.56 13.63 -5.21
C LYS A 35 -0.16 13.59 -3.75
N ALA A 36 -0.08 12.38 -3.18
CA ALA A 36 0.27 12.19 -1.78
C ALA A 36 1.31 11.10 -1.62
N ILE A 37 2.28 11.33 -0.72
CA ILE A 37 3.40 10.42 -0.43
C ILE A 37 3.61 10.33 1.08
N TYR A 38 3.91 9.14 1.57
CA TYR A 38 4.35 8.90 2.93
C TYR A 38 5.51 7.91 2.94
N VAL A 39 6.59 8.26 3.63
CA VAL A 39 7.81 7.44 3.76
C VAL A 39 8.13 7.25 5.23
N TYR A 40 8.22 6.01 5.65
CA TYR A 40 8.48 5.62 7.02
C TYR A 40 9.62 4.61 7.11
N ASN A 41 10.61 4.89 7.94
CA ASN A 41 11.67 3.92 8.28
C ASN A 41 11.14 3.00 9.36
N LEU A 42 10.83 1.76 8.99
CA LEU A 42 10.26 0.75 9.88
C LEU A 42 11.28 0.28 10.94
N THR A 43 12.56 0.20 10.57
CA THR A 43 13.65 -0.22 11.48
C THR A 43 13.94 0.82 12.56
N ASP A 44 13.99 2.11 12.19
CA ASP A 44 14.30 3.20 13.12
C ASP A 44 13.03 3.79 13.78
N ASP A 45 11.84 3.26 13.44
CA ASP A 45 10.52 3.67 13.92
C ASP A 45 10.27 5.18 13.78
N LYS A 46 10.51 5.73 12.58
CA LYS A 46 10.35 7.17 12.33
C LYS A 46 9.90 7.51 10.93
N LYS A 47 9.09 8.57 10.83
CA LYS A 47 8.77 9.20 9.54
C LYS A 47 10.04 9.80 8.94
N VAL A 48 10.24 9.57 7.63
CA VAL A 48 11.36 10.09 6.86
C VAL A 48 10.94 11.26 5.99
N ASN A 49 9.84 11.11 5.25
CA ASN A 49 9.33 12.11 4.30
C ASN A 49 7.80 12.06 4.21
N GLY A 50 7.20 13.09 3.63
CA GLY A 50 5.77 13.14 3.32
C GLY A 50 5.44 14.35 2.46
N VAL A 51 4.53 14.15 1.51
CA VAL A 51 3.96 15.18 0.64
C VAL A 51 2.44 14.99 0.68
N ASN A 52 1.70 16.00 1.10
CA ASN A 52 0.24 15.93 1.24
C ASN A 52 -0.25 14.66 1.94
N GLU A 53 0.56 14.08 2.81
CA GLU A 53 0.39 12.73 3.36
C GLU A 53 -0.90 12.51 4.14
N LYS A 54 -1.58 13.61 4.54
CA LYS A 54 -2.87 13.59 5.26
C LYS A 54 -4.07 13.90 4.38
N GLU A 55 -3.84 14.15 3.09
CA GLU A 55 -4.93 14.41 2.15
C GLU A 55 -5.79 13.15 1.98
N LYS A 56 -7.11 13.34 2.07
CA LYS A 56 -8.10 12.27 1.86
C LYS A 56 -8.25 12.01 0.37
N LEU A 57 -7.81 10.86 -0.08
CA LEU A 57 -7.86 10.42 -1.46
C LEU A 57 -8.57 9.07 -1.58
N PRO A 58 -9.22 8.76 -2.70
CA PRO A 58 -9.62 7.40 -3.01
C PRO A 58 -8.37 6.51 -3.01
N MET A 59 -8.48 5.31 -2.45
CA MET A 59 -7.33 4.45 -2.19
C MET A 59 -7.27 3.21 -3.10
N ALA A 60 -8.30 3.00 -3.91
CA ALA A 60 -8.42 1.81 -4.77
C ALA A 60 -8.15 0.51 -3.98
N SER A 61 -7.52 -0.45 -4.62
CA SER A 61 -7.21 -1.76 -4.03
C SER A 61 -6.20 -1.75 -2.88
N LEU A 62 -5.66 -0.59 -2.45
CA LEU A 62 -4.94 -0.53 -1.17
C LEU A 62 -5.88 -0.88 0.00
N THR A 63 -7.19 -0.75 -0.17
CA THR A 63 -8.25 -1.26 0.72
C THR A 63 -8.00 -2.70 1.16
N LYS A 64 -7.52 -3.55 0.26
CA LYS A 64 -7.31 -4.98 0.51
C LYS A 64 -6.21 -5.25 1.55
N ILE A 65 -5.38 -4.26 1.90
CA ILE A 65 -4.45 -4.35 3.04
C ILE A 65 -5.24 -4.55 4.34
N MET A 66 -6.32 -3.78 4.56
CA MET A 66 -7.20 -3.94 5.72
C MET A 66 -7.99 -5.26 5.64
N THR A 67 -8.50 -5.61 4.48
CA THR A 67 -9.28 -6.85 4.26
C THR A 67 -8.46 -8.08 4.61
N VAL A 68 -7.23 -8.18 4.09
CA VAL A 68 -6.33 -9.31 4.35
C VAL A 68 -5.82 -9.32 5.80
N LEU A 69 -5.53 -8.15 6.38
CA LEU A 69 -5.14 -8.03 7.78
C LEU A 69 -6.23 -8.60 8.72
N LEU A 70 -7.47 -8.14 8.56
CA LEU A 70 -8.57 -8.61 9.40
C LEU A 70 -8.80 -10.11 9.25
N ALA A 71 -8.69 -10.64 8.04
CA ALA A 71 -8.79 -12.08 7.83
C ALA A 71 -7.67 -12.86 8.52
N CYS A 72 -6.43 -12.39 8.45
CA CYS A 72 -5.31 -13.00 9.18
C CYS A 72 -5.53 -13.00 10.71
N GLN A 73 -6.25 -11.99 11.24
CA GLN A 73 -6.56 -11.87 12.67
C GLN A 73 -7.81 -12.64 13.13
N GLN A 74 -8.76 -12.89 12.22
CA GLN A 74 -10.05 -13.52 12.56
C GLN A 74 -10.09 -15.03 12.25
N VAL A 75 -9.21 -15.51 11.38
CA VAL A 75 -9.20 -16.90 10.93
C VAL A 75 -8.00 -17.65 11.51
N ASP A 76 -8.28 -18.52 12.49
CA ASP A 76 -7.23 -19.28 13.17
C ASP A 76 -6.50 -20.28 12.24
N ASP A 77 -7.24 -20.94 11.36
CA ASP A 77 -6.70 -21.90 10.39
C ASP A 77 -7.03 -21.48 8.96
N LEU A 78 -6.03 -20.92 8.27
CA LEU A 78 -6.14 -20.48 6.88
C LEU A 78 -6.38 -21.63 5.88
N SER A 79 -6.29 -22.89 6.29
CA SER A 79 -6.64 -24.06 5.45
C SER A 79 -8.15 -24.37 5.48
N THR A 80 -8.91 -23.68 6.34
CA THR A 80 -10.37 -23.81 6.38
C THR A 80 -10.98 -23.43 5.03
N ILE A 81 -11.97 -24.24 4.61
CA ILE A 81 -12.69 -24.00 3.36
C ILE A 81 -13.57 -22.77 3.46
N ALA A 82 -13.54 -21.96 2.43
CA ALA A 82 -14.37 -20.78 2.23
C ALA A 82 -14.95 -20.80 0.80
N GLN A 83 -16.16 -20.28 0.64
CA GLN A 83 -16.83 -20.23 -0.66
C GLN A 83 -16.64 -18.86 -1.30
N VAL A 84 -16.37 -18.85 -2.60
CA VAL A 84 -16.41 -17.63 -3.41
C VAL A 84 -17.86 -17.18 -3.56
N ASP A 85 -18.17 -15.95 -3.13
CA ASP A 85 -19.54 -15.44 -3.19
C ASP A 85 -20.01 -15.19 -4.62
N ILE A 86 -21.13 -15.79 -4.99
CA ILE A 86 -21.66 -15.73 -6.35
C ILE A 86 -22.14 -14.33 -6.71
N VAL A 87 -22.76 -13.62 -5.76
CA VAL A 87 -23.37 -12.31 -6.00
C VAL A 87 -22.28 -11.26 -6.18
N SER A 88 -21.26 -11.26 -5.31
CA SER A 88 -20.11 -10.39 -5.44
C SER A 88 -19.31 -10.69 -6.72
N TYR A 89 -19.12 -11.96 -7.04
CA TYR A 89 -18.47 -12.37 -8.29
C TYR A 89 -19.18 -11.77 -9.51
N GLN A 90 -20.52 -11.94 -9.63
CA GLN A 90 -21.28 -11.43 -10.76
C GLN A 90 -21.21 -9.89 -10.86
N ARG A 91 -21.39 -9.20 -9.72
CA ARG A 91 -21.27 -7.74 -9.65
C ARG A 91 -19.89 -7.26 -10.14
N LEU A 92 -18.81 -7.87 -9.66
CA LEU A 92 -17.45 -7.46 -9.98
C LEU A 92 -17.06 -7.74 -11.42
N VAL A 93 -17.60 -8.82 -12.04
CA VAL A 93 -17.47 -9.06 -13.48
C VAL A 93 -18.17 -7.98 -14.28
N GLU A 94 -19.40 -7.58 -13.92
CA GLU A 94 -20.15 -6.50 -14.58
C GLU A 94 -19.43 -5.14 -14.43
N GLU A 95 -18.81 -4.88 -13.30
CA GLU A 95 -18.04 -3.66 -13.01
C GLU A 95 -16.63 -3.65 -13.63
N ASN A 96 -16.25 -4.73 -14.34
CA ASN A 96 -14.91 -4.92 -14.91
C ASN A 96 -13.78 -4.73 -13.84
N ALA A 97 -14.02 -5.22 -12.63
CA ALA A 97 -13.05 -5.16 -11.55
C ALA A 97 -11.88 -6.13 -11.77
N SER A 98 -10.76 -5.92 -11.07
CA SER A 98 -9.67 -6.89 -11.05
C SER A 98 -10.13 -8.18 -10.38
N MET A 99 -9.94 -9.31 -11.07
CA MET A 99 -10.31 -10.64 -10.63
C MET A 99 -9.06 -11.51 -10.43
N ALA A 100 -9.08 -12.39 -9.42
CA ALA A 100 -8.04 -13.40 -9.22
C ALA A 100 -8.20 -14.60 -10.16
N GLY A 101 -9.44 -14.86 -10.57
CA GLY A 101 -9.79 -15.94 -11.50
C GLY A 101 -10.60 -17.06 -10.86
N PHE A 102 -11.01 -16.92 -9.61
CA PHE A 102 -12.00 -17.83 -9.00
C PHE A 102 -13.37 -17.68 -9.65
N PHE A 103 -14.12 -18.78 -9.69
CA PHE A 103 -15.52 -18.74 -10.13
C PHE A 103 -16.48 -18.53 -8.94
N GLY A 104 -17.62 -17.87 -9.21
CA GLY A 104 -18.68 -17.73 -8.21
C GLY A 104 -19.21 -19.08 -7.76
N GLY A 105 -19.20 -19.32 -6.46
CA GLY A 105 -19.60 -20.60 -5.85
C GLY A 105 -18.48 -21.61 -5.63
N GLU A 106 -17.28 -21.35 -6.15
CA GLU A 106 -16.12 -22.21 -5.97
C GLU A 106 -15.76 -22.37 -4.49
N MET A 107 -15.44 -23.61 -4.10
CA MET A 107 -14.97 -23.93 -2.76
C MET A 107 -13.44 -23.98 -2.74
N THR A 108 -12.82 -23.07 -2.02
CA THR A 108 -11.38 -22.98 -1.89
C THR A 108 -10.97 -22.78 -0.43
N THR A 109 -9.75 -22.36 -0.12
CA THR A 109 -9.33 -22.08 1.26
C THR A 109 -9.24 -20.58 1.53
N TYR A 110 -9.33 -20.18 2.81
CA TYR A 110 -9.02 -18.78 3.16
C TYR A 110 -7.62 -18.36 2.68
N ARG A 111 -6.65 -19.25 2.77
CA ARG A 111 -5.30 -18.98 2.26
C ARG A 111 -5.30 -18.60 0.80
N ASP A 112 -6.01 -19.35 -0.04
CA ASP A 112 -6.09 -19.09 -1.48
C ASP A 112 -6.80 -17.76 -1.77
N LEU A 113 -7.89 -17.46 -1.05
CA LEU A 113 -8.57 -16.16 -1.15
C LEU A 113 -7.67 -14.99 -0.72
N LEU A 114 -6.90 -15.15 0.37
CA LEU A 114 -5.97 -14.10 0.84
C LEU A 114 -4.89 -13.79 -0.19
N TYR A 115 -4.29 -14.82 -0.78
CA TYR A 115 -3.33 -14.63 -1.87
C TYR A 115 -4.00 -14.07 -3.13
N GLY A 116 -5.22 -14.49 -3.46
CA GLY A 116 -6.02 -13.96 -4.55
C GLY A 116 -6.37 -12.47 -4.39
N ALA A 117 -6.69 -12.03 -3.18
CA ALA A 117 -6.94 -10.62 -2.88
C ALA A 117 -5.66 -9.78 -2.91
N MET A 118 -4.53 -10.32 -2.43
CA MET A 118 -3.27 -9.55 -2.30
C MET A 118 -2.49 -9.49 -3.61
N LEU A 119 -2.20 -10.63 -4.27
CA LEU A 119 -1.26 -10.70 -5.39
C LEU A 119 -1.88 -10.19 -6.71
N PRO A 120 -2.90 -10.84 -7.31
CA PRO A 120 -3.55 -10.35 -8.53
C PRO A 120 -4.58 -9.27 -8.25
N SER A 121 -4.81 -8.92 -6.98
CA SER A 121 -5.80 -7.90 -6.58
C SER A 121 -7.27 -8.30 -6.80
N GLY A 122 -7.61 -9.59 -6.70
CA GLY A 122 -8.96 -10.12 -6.92
C GLY A 122 -10.01 -9.49 -6.00
N GLY A 123 -11.03 -8.88 -6.60
CA GLY A 123 -12.17 -8.29 -5.90
C GLY A 123 -13.08 -9.37 -5.33
N GLU A 124 -13.34 -10.42 -6.13
CA GLU A 124 -14.15 -11.57 -5.72
C GLU A 124 -13.55 -12.30 -4.52
N ALA A 125 -12.22 -12.38 -4.47
CA ALA A 125 -11.54 -12.96 -3.32
C ALA A 125 -11.71 -12.07 -2.07
N ALA A 126 -11.58 -10.75 -2.20
CA ALA A 126 -11.73 -9.81 -1.08
C ALA A 126 -13.15 -9.80 -0.51
N ASP A 127 -14.17 -9.72 -1.36
CA ASP A 127 -15.57 -9.76 -0.91
C ASP A 127 -15.95 -11.13 -0.32
N SER A 128 -15.44 -12.22 -0.90
CA SER A 128 -15.67 -13.56 -0.37
C SER A 128 -15.06 -13.73 1.03
N ILE A 129 -13.86 -13.20 1.27
CA ILE A 129 -13.27 -13.12 2.60
C ILE A 129 -14.22 -12.40 3.57
N ALA A 130 -14.70 -11.21 3.17
CA ALA A 130 -15.58 -10.39 4.01
C ALA A 130 -16.88 -11.12 4.36
N ILE A 131 -17.51 -11.78 3.38
CA ILE A 131 -18.77 -12.50 3.57
C ILE A 131 -18.58 -13.76 4.42
N ASN A 132 -17.53 -14.55 4.17
CA ASN A 132 -17.26 -15.75 4.96
C ASN A 132 -16.95 -15.45 6.44
N ILE A 133 -16.32 -14.30 6.73
CA ILE A 133 -15.99 -13.91 8.12
C ILE A 133 -17.20 -13.28 8.83
N SER A 134 -17.95 -12.39 8.15
CA SER A 134 -18.93 -11.50 8.80
C SER A 134 -20.36 -11.68 8.30
N GLY A 135 -20.60 -12.63 7.39
CA GLY A 135 -21.92 -12.90 6.80
C GLY A 135 -22.35 -11.88 5.73
N SER A 136 -21.68 -10.73 5.64
CA SER A 136 -21.93 -9.73 4.58
C SER A 136 -20.75 -8.76 4.44
N VAL A 137 -20.59 -8.17 3.25
CA VAL A 137 -19.61 -7.08 3.05
C VAL A 137 -19.88 -5.89 3.99
N LEU A 138 -21.15 -5.53 4.21
CA LEU A 138 -21.50 -4.43 5.10
C LEU A 138 -21.07 -4.67 6.55
N SER A 139 -21.28 -5.87 7.08
CA SER A 139 -20.83 -6.24 8.42
C SER A 139 -19.31 -6.22 8.53
N PHE A 140 -18.61 -6.68 7.50
CA PHE A 140 -17.16 -6.65 7.46
C PHE A 140 -16.60 -5.21 7.38
N VAL A 141 -17.24 -4.34 6.60
CA VAL A 141 -16.90 -2.90 6.54
C VAL A 141 -17.03 -2.23 7.91
N THR A 142 -17.99 -2.66 8.73
CA THR A 142 -18.07 -2.19 10.12
C THR A 142 -16.79 -2.55 10.89
N LEU A 143 -16.33 -3.80 10.80
CA LEU A 143 -15.06 -4.22 11.43
C LEU A 143 -13.84 -3.46 10.87
N MET A 144 -13.83 -3.17 9.56
CA MET A 144 -12.76 -2.37 8.95
C MET A 144 -12.71 -0.96 9.54
N ASN A 145 -13.84 -0.31 9.73
CA ASN A 145 -13.91 1.03 10.32
C ASN A 145 -13.61 1.02 11.83
N GLU A 146 -14.05 0.02 12.56
CA GLU A 146 -13.68 -0.18 13.98
C GLU A 146 -12.15 -0.35 14.11
N LYS A 147 -11.51 -1.13 13.24
CA LYS A 147 -10.06 -1.28 13.22
C LYS A 147 -9.36 0.03 12.82
N ALA A 148 -9.92 0.80 11.90
CA ALA A 148 -9.38 2.12 11.54
C ALA A 148 -9.43 3.10 12.74
N GLU A 149 -10.49 3.08 13.54
CA GLU A 149 -10.60 3.86 14.77
C GLU A 149 -9.58 3.38 15.83
N GLU A 150 -9.46 2.06 16.04
CA GLU A 150 -8.47 1.45 16.96
C GLU A 150 -7.05 1.91 16.63
N LEU A 151 -6.71 1.96 15.33
CA LEU A 151 -5.39 2.37 14.82
C LEU A 151 -5.23 3.89 14.68
N ALA A 152 -6.24 4.68 15.08
CA ALA A 152 -6.28 6.13 14.94
C ALA A 152 -6.03 6.64 13.50
N LEU A 153 -6.59 5.94 12.50
CA LEU A 153 -6.53 6.31 11.09
C LEU A 153 -7.58 7.40 10.79
N SER A 154 -7.31 8.62 11.23
CA SER A 154 -8.29 9.71 11.28
C SER A 154 -8.73 10.25 9.91
N ASN A 155 -8.00 9.93 8.85
CA ASN A 155 -8.31 10.30 7.47
C ASN A 155 -8.75 9.10 6.63
N THR A 156 -9.24 8.02 7.26
CA THR A 156 -9.62 6.77 6.60
C THR A 156 -11.08 6.44 6.90
N HIS A 157 -11.79 6.00 5.86
CA HIS A 157 -13.12 5.44 6.00
C HIS A 157 -13.37 4.42 4.88
N PHE A 158 -13.82 3.23 5.23
CA PHE A 158 -14.10 2.15 4.31
C PHE A 158 -15.60 2.06 3.98
N GLN A 159 -15.93 1.74 2.73
CA GLN A 159 -17.31 1.47 2.25
C GLN A 159 -17.45 0.09 1.61
N ASN A 160 -16.34 -0.54 1.26
CA ASN A 160 -16.28 -1.90 0.70
C ASN A 160 -14.98 -2.59 1.10
N ALA A 161 -14.88 -3.88 0.78
CA ALA A 161 -13.71 -4.71 1.07
C ALA A 161 -12.76 -4.85 -0.12
N ASP A 162 -13.20 -4.50 -1.32
CA ASP A 162 -12.54 -4.73 -2.60
C ASP A 162 -11.78 -3.50 -3.14
N GLY A 163 -12.14 -2.30 -2.71
CA GLY A 163 -11.49 -1.04 -3.11
C GLY A 163 -12.07 -0.40 -4.36
N MET A 164 -13.25 -0.82 -4.82
CA MET A 164 -13.97 -0.11 -5.88
C MET A 164 -14.40 1.28 -5.41
N ASP A 165 -14.53 2.21 -6.36
CA ASP A 165 -14.89 3.60 -6.06
C ASP A 165 -16.27 3.70 -5.43
N ALA A 166 -16.36 4.28 -4.24
CA ALA A 166 -17.61 4.54 -3.54
C ALA A 166 -17.59 5.92 -2.85
N ILE A 167 -18.79 6.51 -2.69
CA ILE A 167 -18.90 7.78 -1.95
C ILE A 167 -18.52 7.52 -0.49
N GLY A 168 -17.56 8.28 0.02
CA GLY A 168 -17.09 8.12 1.38
C GLY A 168 -16.01 7.04 1.57
N HIS A 169 -15.52 6.43 0.49
CA HIS A 169 -14.40 5.47 0.52
C HIS A 169 -13.09 6.19 0.26
N TYR A 170 -12.31 6.44 1.31
CA TYR A 170 -11.06 7.20 1.21
C TYR A 170 -10.08 6.81 2.31
N SER A 171 -8.81 7.12 2.06
CA SER A 171 -7.73 7.12 3.05
C SER A 171 -6.74 8.24 2.78
N SER A 172 -5.64 8.27 3.53
CA SER A 172 -4.49 9.12 3.29
C SER A 172 -3.21 8.28 3.21
N ALA A 173 -2.16 8.81 2.58
CA ALA A 173 -0.90 8.09 2.47
C ALA A 173 -0.29 7.79 3.85
N GLU A 174 -0.44 8.71 4.82
CA GLU A 174 -0.01 8.52 6.21
C GLU A 174 -0.80 7.38 6.88
N ASP A 175 -2.12 7.37 6.75
CA ASP A 175 -2.95 6.35 7.39
C ASP A 175 -2.74 4.97 6.77
N MET A 176 -2.58 4.90 5.44
CA MET A 176 -2.20 3.65 4.77
C MET A 176 -0.82 3.15 5.22
N GLY A 177 0.13 4.07 5.43
CA GLY A 177 1.44 3.73 5.99
C GLY A 177 1.37 3.20 7.43
N LYS A 178 0.53 3.80 8.28
CA LYS A 178 0.27 3.32 9.65
C LYS A 178 -0.40 1.95 9.65
N LEU A 179 -1.41 1.77 8.78
CA LEU A 179 -2.08 0.49 8.60
C LEU A 179 -1.10 -0.60 8.17
N LEU A 180 -0.26 -0.31 7.16
CA LEU A 180 0.72 -1.27 6.68
C LEU A 180 1.78 -1.58 7.75
N LYS A 181 2.25 -0.58 8.52
CA LYS A 181 3.15 -0.79 9.65
C LYS A 181 2.57 -1.81 10.64
N TYR A 182 1.33 -1.60 11.07
CA TYR A 182 0.64 -2.50 11.99
C TYR A 182 0.42 -3.89 11.37
N ALA A 183 0.00 -3.95 10.12
CA ALA A 183 -0.26 -5.21 9.44
C ALA A 183 1.01 -6.07 9.27
N LEU A 184 2.17 -5.45 9.07
CA LEU A 184 3.45 -6.16 8.95
C LEU A 184 3.94 -6.81 10.25
N GLU A 185 3.34 -6.50 11.40
CA GLU A 185 3.59 -7.19 12.68
C GLU A 185 2.93 -8.58 12.71
N ASP A 186 1.86 -8.80 11.92
CA ASP A 186 1.24 -10.12 11.74
C ASP A 186 2.06 -10.98 10.77
N GLY A 187 2.50 -12.14 11.24
CA GLY A 187 3.38 -13.04 10.46
C GLY A 187 2.71 -13.61 9.20
N ASN A 188 1.39 -13.90 9.26
CA ASN A 188 0.64 -14.39 8.10
C ASN A 188 0.49 -13.27 7.07
N PHE A 189 0.09 -12.08 7.51
CA PHE A 189 -0.02 -10.91 6.63
C PHE A 189 1.33 -10.61 5.95
N ARG A 190 2.42 -10.52 6.73
CA ARG A 190 3.75 -10.24 6.19
C ARG A 190 4.15 -11.26 5.13
N THR A 191 3.92 -12.55 5.39
CA THR A 191 4.21 -13.64 4.45
C THR A 191 3.44 -13.47 3.14
N ILE A 192 2.15 -13.13 3.20
CA ILE A 192 1.29 -12.91 2.04
C ILE A 192 1.72 -11.65 1.28
N PHE A 193 1.96 -10.54 1.99
CA PHE A 193 2.31 -9.25 1.42
C PHE A 193 3.65 -9.25 0.67
N THR A 194 4.61 -10.06 1.14
CA THR A 194 5.95 -10.17 0.53
C THR A 194 6.07 -11.28 -0.51
N LYS A 195 4.99 -12.01 -0.80
CA LYS A 195 5.01 -13.11 -1.76
C LYS A 195 5.03 -12.60 -3.20
N LYS A 196 5.92 -13.13 -4.03
CA LYS A 196 6.02 -12.75 -5.46
C LYS A 196 4.98 -13.48 -6.32
N ASP A 197 4.77 -14.75 -6.04
CA ASP A 197 3.82 -15.61 -6.73
C ASP A 197 3.26 -16.70 -5.80
N PHE A 198 2.13 -17.30 -6.19
CA PHE A 198 1.50 -18.35 -5.42
C PHE A 198 0.67 -19.25 -6.32
N LEU A 199 0.75 -20.56 -6.12
CA LEU A 199 -0.15 -21.55 -6.72
C LEU A 199 -1.17 -21.97 -5.67
N THR A 200 -2.48 -21.82 -6.00
CA THR A 200 -3.56 -22.20 -5.09
C THR A 200 -3.68 -23.69 -4.91
N SER A 201 -4.46 -24.09 -3.93
CA SER A 201 -4.96 -25.45 -3.79
C SER A 201 -5.77 -25.87 -5.02
N HIS A 202 -5.81 -27.16 -5.28
CA HIS A 202 -6.64 -27.73 -6.34
C HIS A 202 -8.11 -27.72 -5.90
N THR A 203 -9.00 -27.29 -6.78
CA THR A 203 -10.46 -27.31 -6.57
C THR A 203 -11.12 -28.11 -7.68
N SER A 204 -12.45 -28.33 -7.59
CA SER A 204 -13.20 -28.94 -8.69
C SER A 204 -13.26 -28.05 -9.94
N ASP A 205 -13.22 -26.75 -9.75
CA ASP A 205 -13.29 -25.74 -10.81
C ASP A 205 -11.91 -25.47 -11.42
N HIS A 206 -10.87 -25.57 -10.60
CA HIS A 206 -9.46 -25.41 -11.00
C HIS A 206 -8.62 -26.61 -10.55
N PRO A 207 -8.66 -27.75 -11.28
CA PRO A 207 -7.94 -28.97 -10.91
C PRO A 207 -6.41 -28.83 -10.86
N GLU A 208 -5.85 -27.85 -11.58
CA GLU A 208 -4.41 -27.55 -11.56
C GLU A 208 -4.05 -26.40 -10.60
N GLY A 209 -5.06 -25.83 -9.93
CA GLY A 209 -4.92 -24.60 -9.17
C GLY A 209 -4.83 -23.35 -10.05
N LEU A 210 -4.87 -22.18 -9.40
CA LEU A 210 -4.65 -20.88 -10.04
C LEU A 210 -3.25 -20.39 -9.71
N TYR A 211 -2.52 -19.91 -10.70
CA TYR A 211 -1.20 -19.33 -10.50
C TYR A 211 -1.30 -17.80 -10.43
N PHE A 212 -1.05 -17.25 -9.27
CA PHE A 212 -1.06 -15.82 -9.02
C PHE A 212 0.33 -15.20 -9.11
N LYS A 213 0.44 -14.06 -9.76
CA LYS A 213 1.61 -13.18 -9.68
C LYS A 213 1.25 -11.89 -8.96
N SER A 214 2.14 -11.37 -8.15
CA SER A 214 1.98 -10.06 -7.56
C SER A 214 2.02 -8.98 -8.65
N THR A 215 0.98 -8.14 -8.69
CA THR A 215 0.91 -6.99 -9.61
C THR A 215 2.06 -5.99 -9.37
N VAL A 216 2.60 -5.95 -8.14
CA VAL A 216 3.75 -5.11 -7.79
C VAL A 216 5.01 -5.64 -8.44
N PHE A 217 5.35 -6.91 -8.21
CA PHE A 217 6.57 -7.49 -8.75
C PHE A 217 6.54 -7.62 -10.28
N SER A 218 5.38 -7.93 -10.89
CA SER A 218 5.25 -7.95 -12.35
C SER A 218 5.53 -6.59 -12.99
N LYS A 219 5.13 -5.48 -12.34
CA LYS A 219 5.42 -4.13 -12.84
C LYS A 219 6.86 -3.69 -12.62
N LEU A 220 7.60 -4.36 -11.73
CA LEU A 220 9.00 -4.04 -11.43
C LEU A 220 10.00 -4.84 -12.29
N GLU A 221 9.53 -5.79 -13.12
CA GLU A 221 10.41 -6.64 -13.96
C GLU A 221 11.32 -5.80 -14.88
N ASP A 222 10.86 -4.62 -15.32
CA ASP A 222 11.60 -3.74 -16.24
C ASP A 222 12.39 -2.62 -15.53
N TYR A 223 12.44 -2.62 -14.18
CA TYR A 223 13.11 -1.58 -13.41
C TYR A 223 14.31 -2.12 -12.64
N ASP A 224 15.40 -1.37 -12.72
CA ASP A 224 16.59 -1.64 -11.91
C ASP A 224 16.35 -1.23 -10.45
N GLN A 225 16.84 -2.05 -9.51
CA GLN A 225 16.76 -1.84 -8.07
C GLN A 225 18.18 -1.86 -7.47
N ASP A 226 19.12 -1.15 -8.10
CA ASP A 226 20.49 -1.10 -7.61
C ASP A 226 20.58 -0.40 -6.25
N GLY A 227 21.13 -1.10 -5.28
CA GLY A 227 21.32 -0.62 -3.90
C GLY A 227 20.09 -0.65 -2.98
N PHE A 228 18.94 -1.13 -3.45
CA PHE A 228 17.73 -1.39 -2.64
C PHE A 228 16.92 -2.55 -3.23
N GLU A 229 15.96 -3.06 -2.49
CA GLU A 229 15.02 -4.09 -2.96
C GLU A 229 13.60 -3.76 -2.47
N ILE A 230 12.61 -3.78 -3.35
CA ILE A 230 11.20 -3.82 -2.95
C ILE A 230 10.87 -5.28 -2.65
N ILE A 231 10.54 -5.57 -1.38
CA ILE A 231 10.33 -6.91 -0.84
C ILE A 231 8.87 -7.28 -0.66
N GLY A 232 7.96 -6.33 -0.86
CA GLY A 232 6.52 -6.56 -0.81
C GLY A 232 5.74 -5.34 -1.26
N GLY A 233 4.48 -5.55 -1.65
CA GLY A 233 3.66 -4.41 -2.01
C GLY A 233 2.25 -4.75 -2.46
N LYS A 234 1.42 -3.70 -2.51
CA LYS A 234 0.07 -3.72 -3.05
C LYS A 234 -0.12 -2.54 -4.00
N SER A 235 -0.62 -2.80 -5.20
CA SER A 235 -1.03 -1.78 -6.17
C SER A 235 -2.54 -1.51 -6.05
N GLY A 236 -2.96 -0.33 -6.50
CA GLY A 236 -4.36 0.01 -6.64
C GLY A 236 -4.55 0.99 -7.78
N THR A 237 -5.62 0.81 -8.56
CA THR A 237 -5.99 1.71 -9.65
C THR A 237 -7.50 1.74 -9.78
N THR A 238 -8.09 2.93 -9.79
CA THR A 238 -9.47 3.21 -10.24
C THR A 238 -9.49 4.58 -10.91
N ASP A 239 -10.56 4.89 -11.61
CA ASP A 239 -10.70 6.18 -12.30
C ASP A 239 -10.57 7.37 -11.35
N LYS A 240 -11.07 7.26 -10.10
CA LYS A 240 -10.99 8.33 -9.11
C LYS A 240 -9.69 8.35 -8.33
N ALA A 241 -9.14 7.17 -8.04
CA ALA A 241 -7.92 7.06 -7.24
C ALA A 241 -6.66 7.41 -8.03
N GLY A 242 -6.67 7.23 -9.36
CA GLY A 242 -5.42 7.20 -10.11
C GLY A 242 -4.60 5.97 -9.75
N LEU A 243 -3.30 6.06 -9.91
CA LEU A 243 -2.36 5.00 -9.56
C LEU A 243 -1.93 5.14 -8.09
N CYS A 244 -2.11 4.07 -7.33
CA CYS A 244 -1.75 3.96 -5.92
C CYS A 244 -0.80 2.78 -5.70
N TRP A 245 0.12 2.96 -4.75
CA TRP A 245 1.17 1.98 -4.49
C TRP A 245 1.57 2.00 -3.02
N ALA A 246 1.56 0.85 -2.36
CA ALA A 246 2.05 0.70 -1.00
C ALA A 246 3.10 -0.41 -0.97
N THR A 247 4.33 -0.10 -0.57
CA THR A 247 5.47 -1.02 -0.63
C THR A 247 6.21 -1.13 0.69
N LEU A 248 6.81 -2.29 0.90
CA LEU A 248 7.87 -2.55 1.85
C LEU A 248 9.16 -2.73 1.06
N ALA A 249 10.19 -1.96 1.40
CA ALA A 249 11.49 -2.01 0.73
C ALA A 249 12.63 -2.16 1.74
N SER A 250 13.74 -2.73 1.29
CA SER A 250 14.99 -2.83 2.05
C SER A 250 16.07 -1.99 1.38
N LYS A 251 16.76 -1.16 2.16
CA LYS A 251 17.95 -0.41 1.74
C LYS A 251 18.92 -0.26 2.91
N ASN A 252 20.20 -0.52 2.66
CA ASN A 252 21.27 -0.36 3.66
C ASN A 252 20.99 -1.11 4.98
N GLY A 253 20.36 -2.30 4.92
CA GLY A 253 19.99 -3.12 6.08
C GLY A 253 18.82 -2.57 6.90
N LYS A 254 18.07 -1.59 6.37
CA LYS A 254 16.86 -1.05 6.98
C LYS A 254 15.64 -1.28 6.10
N GLU A 255 14.48 -1.42 6.74
CA GLU A 255 13.20 -1.54 6.06
C GLU A 255 12.45 -0.21 6.03
N TYR A 256 11.77 0.05 4.92
CA TYR A 256 11.01 1.27 4.68
C TYR A 256 9.63 0.93 4.14
N ILE A 257 8.63 1.61 4.67
CA ILE A 257 7.29 1.67 4.09
C ILE A 257 7.21 2.92 3.21
N ILE A 258 6.79 2.75 1.96
CA ILE A 258 6.55 3.85 1.04
C ILE A 258 5.14 3.71 0.50
N VAL A 259 4.33 4.74 0.70
CA VAL A 259 2.97 4.82 0.15
C VAL A 259 2.90 6.03 -0.76
N VAL A 260 2.50 5.81 -1.99
CA VAL A 260 2.21 6.84 -2.99
C VAL A 260 0.77 6.70 -3.47
N MET A 261 0.04 7.80 -3.60
CA MET A 261 -1.36 7.82 -3.97
C MET A 261 -1.65 8.92 -4.98
N GLY A 262 -2.56 8.64 -5.90
CA GLY A 262 -3.11 9.64 -6.81
C GLY A 262 -2.18 10.04 -7.96
N ALA A 263 -1.25 9.19 -8.39
CA ALA A 263 -0.52 9.47 -9.62
C ALA A 263 -1.47 9.38 -10.83
N PRO A 264 -1.38 10.31 -11.80
CA PRO A 264 -2.25 10.31 -12.96
C PRO A 264 -1.93 9.15 -13.92
N TYR A 265 -2.86 8.81 -14.77
CA TYR A 265 -2.68 7.95 -15.94
C TYR A 265 -3.64 8.41 -17.05
N GLU A 266 -3.29 8.12 -18.30
CA GLU A 266 -4.12 8.45 -19.46
C GLU A 266 -4.97 7.26 -19.93
N ASP A 267 -4.41 6.05 -19.90
CA ASP A 267 -5.09 4.81 -20.32
C ASP A 267 -4.96 3.74 -19.24
N ILE A 268 -6.09 3.27 -18.72
CA ILE A 268 -6.13 2.22 -17.70
C ILE A 268 -5.56 0.88 -18.18
N ASN A 269 -5.61 0.61 -19.49
CA ASN A 269 -5.09 -0.63 -20.08
C ASN A 269 -3.58 -0.57 -20.32
N ASN A 270 -3.02 0.64 -20.36
CA ASN A 270 -1.58 0.90 -20.46
C ASN A 270 -1.22 2.08 -19.56
N PRO A 271 -1.34 1.91 -18.24
CA PRO A 271 -1.17 3.01 -17.29
C PRO A 271 0.28 3.48 -17.25
N ASP A 272 0.44 4.79 -17.04
CA ASP A 272 1.72 5.42 -16.74
C ASP A 272 2.39 4.77 -15.51
N ASP A 273 3.68 5.01 -15.35
CA ASP A 273 4.50 4.46 -14.28
C ASP A 273 4.90 5.48 -13.20
N GLY A 274 4.28 6.66 -13.20
CA GLY A 274 4.66 7.77 -12.31
C GLY A 274 4.75 7.39 -10.82
N HIS A 275 3.83 6.55 -10.32
CA HIS A 275 3.85 6.04 -8.95
C HIS A 275 5.05 5.10 -8.69
N ILE A 276 5.49 4.34 -9.69
CA ILE A 276 6.67 3.47 -9.60
C ILE A 276 7.92 4.35 -9.56
N ARG A 277 8.05 5.28 -10.50
CA ARG A 277 9.20 6.21 -10.55
C ARG A 277 9.34 7.00 -9.26
N ASP A 278 8.25 7.54 -8.72
CA ASP A 278 8.28 8.24 -7.43
C ASP A 278 8.82 7.34 -6.31
N THR A 279 8.40 6.07 -6.28
CA THR A 279 8.85 5.11 -5.26
C THR A 279 10.34 4.79 -5.41
N LEU A 280 10.81 4.55 -6.64
CA LEU A 280 12.22 4.24 -6.92
C LEU A 280 13.13 5.44 -6.62
N ASP A 281 12.75 6.64 -7.07
CA ASP A 281 13.47 7.89 -6.79
C ASP A 281 13.57 8.18 -5.29
N ILE A 282 12.50 7.90 -4.53
CA ILE A 282 12.54 8.00 -3.06
C ILE A 282 13.56 7.02 -2.51
N LEU A 283 13.54 5.77 -2.96
CA LEU A 283 14.47 4.74 -2.49
C LEU A 283 15.92 5.08 -2.85
N GLU A 284 16.20 5.61 -4.04
CA GLU A 284 17.55 6.02 -4.42
C GLU A 284 18.14 7.08 -3.49
N ARG A 285 17.31 7.99 -2.97
CA ARG A 285 17.71 9.13 -2.12
C ARG A 285 17.79 8.81 -0.62
N LEU A 286 17.27 7.64 -0.15
CA LEU A 286 17.38 7.18 1.23
C LEU A 286 18.79 6.67 1.55
#